data_f6a730d471873fa774e7197110b31961
#
_entry.id   f6a730d471873fa774e7197110b31961
#
_cell.length_a   1.000
_cell.length_b   1.000
_cell.length_c   1.000
_cell.angle_alpha   90.00
_cell.angle_beta   90.00
_cell.angle_gamma   90.00
#
_symmetry.space_group_name_H-M   'P 1'
#
loop_
_entity.id
_entity.type
_entity.pdbx_description
1 polymer ?
#
loop_
_entity_poly.entity_id
_entity_poly.type
_entity_poly.pdbx_seq_one_letter_code
_entity_poly.pdbx_strand_id
1 'polypeptide(L)'
;MLYFLYGASIMFHLMMALLFSYKRRASLNIYVSTLMLVTAAQYVKNLALIGDGYYDSALESLFSSSIDLFTMPLYAIVLIEACRPGWLNWWRASLLYIPFLAFMAVSLAYPEPLVFDVIHVSSFVYGVVLLSWSLHEVPRFERALMEEFSYEKYINFNWLRGIIVSFFCILLLWIYDSVNPSCENDAIYLIGSLVVWAVACFFFYRQARVISIVKAYESADSQSVVAPSEAEDEVLASVATSLETDIDTDTDLSDAPTDEQSVQQEAAFAERMHLLFERDHVYLNPRLRLTELAALLGTNRTYLSQYINQCCDTTFYDFVNDYRIHHAKLLLHSTDDTLDTIATKSGFNSLSTFRRAFLQREGKSPIEFRASNGKNSVSNN
;
A
#
# COMPACT_ATOMS: atom_id res chain seq x y z
N MET A 1 -31.93 -21.70 -12.54
CA MET A 1 -30.57 -21.18 -12.71
C MET A 1 -30.29 -20.04 -11.72
N LEU A 2 -31.14 -19.02 -11.65
CA LEU A 2 -30.96 -17.85 -10.81
C LEU A 2 -30.80 -18.18 -9.30
N TYR A 3 -31.68 -19.00 -8.71
CA TYR A 3 -31.56 -19.46 -7.31
C TYR A 3 -30.22 -20.15 -7.02
N PHE A 4 -29.68 -20.89 -7.97
CA PHE A 4 -28.37 -21.53 -7.84
C PHE A 4 -27.26 -20.48 -7.81
N LEU A 5 -27.32 -19.46 -8.67
CA LEU A 5 -26.33 -18.37 -8.70
C LEU A 5 -26.35 -17.55 -7.40
N TYR A 6 -27.52 -17.22 -6.86
CA TYR A 6 -27.62 -16.59 -5.55
C TYR A 6 -27.03 -17.46 -4.44
N GLY A 7 -27.37 -18.75 -4.41
CA GLY A 7 -26.81 -19.69 -3.43
C GLY A 7 -25.28 -19.79 -3.50
N ALA A 8 -24.73 -19.87 -4.71
CA ALA A 8 -23.28 -19.90 -4.94
C ALA A 8 -22.61 -18.58 -4.48
N SER A 9 -23.22 -17.44 -4.80
CA SER A 9 -22.71 -16.11 -4.40
C SER A 9 -22.75 -15.94 -2.88
N ILE A 10 -23.85 -16.31 -2.22
CA ILE A 10 -23.97 -16.27 -0.76
C ILE A 10 -22.88 -17.12 -0.11
N MET A 11 -22.76 -18.39 -0.56
CA MET A 11 -21.78 -19.32 0.00
C MET A 11 -20.34 -18.81 -0.20
N PHE A 12 -20.01 -18.28 -1.38
CA PHE A 12 -18.70 -17.67 -1.65
C PHE A 12 -18.39 -16.52 -0.68
N HIS A 13 -19.31 -15.57 -0.51
CA HIS A 13 -19.10 -14.41 0.34
C HIS A 13 -18.99 -14.79 1.82
N LEU A 14 -19.80 -15.74 2.31
CA LEU A 14 -19.69 -16.27 3.67
C LEU A 14 -18.35 -16.97 3.90
N MET A 15 -17.91 -17.80 2.96
CA MET A 15 -16.60 -18.48 3.03
C MET A 15 -15.45 -17.47 3.07
N MET A 16 -15.49 -16.43 2.23
CA MET A 16 -14.47 -15.39 2.22
C MET A 16 -14.50 -14.55 3.49
N ALA A 17 -15.69 -14.22 4.01
CA ALA A 17 -15.82 -13.53 5.29
C ALA A 17 -15.17 -14.30 6.44
N LEU A 18 -15.39 -15.60 6.52
CA LEU A 18 -14.75 -16.48 7.50
C LEU A 18 -13.22 -16.52 7.31
N LEU A 19 -12.74 -16.64 6.07
CA LEU A 19 -11.31 -16.68 5.75
C LEU A 19 -10.60 -15.40 6.21
N PHE A 20 -11.17 -14.23 5.94
CA PHE A 20 -10.60 -12.94 6.37
C PHE A 20 -10.76 -12.71 7.87
N SER A 21 -11.86 -13.17 8.49
CA SER A 21 -12.05 -13.11 9.95
C SER A 21 -11.01 -13.94 10.72
N TYR A 22 -10.63 -15.09 10.20
CA TYR A 22 -9.61 -15.94 10.82
C TYR A 22 -8.23 -15.24 10.89
N LYS A 23 -7.94 -14.35 9.91
CA LYS A 23 -6.68 -13.59 9.82
C LYS A 23 -6.78 -12.17 10.39
N ARG A 24 -7.42 -11.97 11.51
CA ARG A 24 -7.73 -10.65 12.13
C ARG A 24 -6.54 -9.72 12.44
N ARG A 25 -5.30 -10.09 12.14
CA ARG A 25 -4.10 -9.30 12.47
C ARG A 25 -3.98 -7.96 11.72
N ALA A 26 -4.71 -7.73 10.65
CA ALA A 26 -4.73 -6.47 9.90
C ALA A 26 -6.14 -5.87 9.90
N SER A 27 -6.27 -4.55 10.11
CA SER A 27 -7.52 -3.79 10.04
C SER A 27 -8.27 -4.01 8.71
N LEU A 28 -7.53 -4.04 7.60
CA LEU A 28 -8.07 -4.32 6.27
C LEU A 28 -8.86 -5.64 6.22
N ASN A 29 -8.38 -6.70 6.88
CA ASN A 29 -9.08 -7.99 6.89
C ASN A 29 -10.44 -7.91 7.59
N ILE A 30 -10.56 -7.09 8.64
CA ILE A 30 -11.82 -6.87 9.35
C ILE A 30 -12.82 -6.18 8.43
N TYR A 31 -12.37 -5.12 7.73
CA TYR A 31 -13.24 -4.37 6.81
C TYR A 31 -13.68 -5.21 5.60
N VAL A 32 -12.76 -5.97 5.01
CA VAL A 32 -13.10 -6.91 3.92
C VAL A 32 -14.05 -8.00 4.39
N SER A 33 -13.84 -8.58 5.58
CA SER A 33 -14.75 -9.57 6.16
C SER A 33 -16.15 -8.99 6.39
N THR A 34 -16.23 -7.76 6.92
CA THR A 34 -17.50 -7.06 7.13
C THR A 34 -18.21 -6.80 5.81
N LEU A 35 -17.50 -6.32 4.79
CA LEU A 35 -18.06 -6.09 3.46
C LEU A 35 -18.61 -7.40 2.86
N MET A 36 -17.88 -8.52 2.98
CA MET A 36 -18.35 -9.83 2.52
C MET A 36 -19.61 -10.29 3.23
N LEU A 37 -19.69 -10.12 4.56
CA LEU A 37 -20.89 -10.48 5.34
C LEU A 37 -22.10 -9.64 4.94
N VAL A 38 -21.93 -8.33 4.76
CA VAL A 38 -23.04 -7.45 4.36
C VAL A 38 -23.50 -7.77 2.94
N THR A 39 -22.57 -8.03 2.00
CA THR A 39 -22.92 -8.45 0.63
C THR A 39 -23.65 -9.80 0.62
N ALA A 40 -23.24 -10.76 1.44
CA ALA A 40 -23.95 -12.02 1.59
C ALA A 40 -25.39 -11.82 2.09
N ALA A 41 -25.56 -10.94 3.10
CA ALA A 41 -26.90 -10.61 3.64
C ALA A 41 -27.80 -9.92 2.59
N GLN A 42 -27.24 -9.07 1.72
CA GLN A 42 -27.98 -8.48 0.59
C GLN A 42 -28.42 -9.53 -0.42
N TYR A 43 -27.55 -10.49 -0.77
CA TYR A 43 -27.95 -11.58 -1.66
C TYR A 43 -29.04 -12.49 -1.04
N VAL A 44 -29.01 -12.70 0.28
CA VAL A 44 -30.10 -13.40 0.98
C VAL A 44 -31.40 -12.60 0.89
N LYS A 45 -31.36 -11.27 1.10
CA LYS A 45 -32.51 -10.37 0.93
C LYS A 45 -33.09 -10.47 -0.48
N ASN A 46 -32.24 -10.35 -1.52
CA ASN A 46 -32.68 -10.42 -2.91
C ASN A 46 -33.29 -11.79 -3.23
N LEU A 47 -32.67 -12.88 -2.76
CA LEU A 47 -33.18 -14.23 -2.93
C LEU A 47 -34.58 -14.40 -2.30
N ALA A 48 -34.84 -13.78 -1.16
CA ALA A 48 -36.15 -13.84 -0.49
C ALA A 48 -37.22 -13.06 -1.26
N LEU A 49 -36.87 -11.95 -1.94
CA LEU A 49 -37.79 -11.10 -2.67
C LEU A 49 -38.15 -11.63 -4.07
N ILE A 50 -37.31 -12.41 -4.71
CA ILE A 50 -37.52 -12.92 -6.08
C ILE A 50 -38.80 -13.77 -6.23
N GLY A 51 -39.34 -14.37 -5.14
CA GLY A 51 -40.51 -15.24 -5.19
C GLY A 51 -41.87 -14.53 -5.38
N ASP A 52 -41.97 -13.23 -5.06
CA ASP A 52 -43.24 -12.52 -4.87
C ASP A 52 -43.56 -11.47 -5.94
N GLY A 53 -43.06 -11.61 -7.18
CA GLY A 53 -43.33 -10.62 -8.24
C GLY A 53 -42.43 -9.38 -8.16
N TYR A 54 -41.27 -9.50 -7.55
CA TYR A 54 -40.26 -8.45 -7.37
C TYR A 54 -40.01 -7.60 -8.62
N TYR A 55 -39.97 -8.22 -9.79
CA TYR A 55 -39.71 -7.52 -11.05
C TYR A 55 -40.90 -6.68 -11.54
N ASP A 56 -42.10 -6.91 -11.01
CA ASP A 56 -43.35 -6.23 -11.41
C ASP A 56 -43.68 -5.03 -10.48
N SER A 57 -43.00 -4.92 -9.33
CA SER A 57 -43.26 -3.90 -8.34
C SER A 57 -42.13 -2.85 -8.27
N ALA A 58 -42.39 -1.66 -8.79
CA ALA A 58 -41.47 -0.53 -8.68
C ALA A 58 -41.11 -0.13 -7.25
N LEU A 59 -42.08 -0.27 -6.30
CA LEU A 59 -41.86 0.03 -4.88
C LEU A 59 -40.90 -0.97 -4.21
N GLU A 60 -41.07 -2.25 -4.49
CA GLU A 60 -40.19 -3.28 -3.93
C GLU A 60 -38.76 -3.15 -4.46
N SER A 61 -38.61 -2.84 -5.76
CA SER A 61 -37.31 -2.56 -6.36
C SER A 61 -36.65 -1.33 -5.75
N LEU A 62 -37.40 -0.24 -5.55
CA LEU A 62 -36.91 0.98 -4.88
C LEU A 62 -36.44 0.70 -3.44
N PHE A 63 -37.26 -0.04 -2.67
CA PHE A 63 -36.93 -0.42 -1.31
C PHE A 63 -35.66 -1.28 -1.24
N SER A 64 -35.57 -2.29 -2.09
CA SER A 64 -34.41 -3.17 -2.20
C SER A 64 -33.14 -2.39 -2.53
N SER A 65 -33.18 -1.53 -3.56
CA SER A 65 -32.03 -0.72 -3.97
C SER A 65 -31.61 0.30 -2.88
N SER A 66 -32.58 0.84 -2.12
CA SER A 66 -32.27 1.74 -1.00
C SER A 66 -31.48 1.05 0.10
N ILE A 67 -31.77 -0.22 0.39
CA ILE A 67 -31.01 -1.04 1.36
C ILE A 67 -29.60 -1.32 0.80
N ASP A 68 -29.47 -1.56 -0.50
CA ASP A 68 -28.19 -1.84 -1.13
C ASP A 68 -27.21 -0.66 -1.06
N LEU A 69 -27.71 0.57 -0.98
CA LEU A 69 -26.89 1.76 -0.74
C LEU A 69 -26.01 1.67 0.51
N PHE A 70 -26.44 0.88 1.51
CA PHE A 70 -25.70 0.71 2.76
C PHE A 70 -24.31 0.08 2.57
N THR A 71 -24.09 -0.62 1.46
CA THR A 71 -22.75 -1.18 1.13
C THR A 71 -21.79 -0.15 0.55
N MET A 72 -22.26 0.93 -0.06
CA MET A 72 -21.40 1.92 -0.72
C MET A 72 -20.31 2.49 0.21
N PRO A 73 -20.59 2.92 1.46
CA PRO A 73 -19.58 3.36 2.39
C PRO A 73 -18.56 2.25 2.76
N LEU A 74 -18.98 0.98 2.78
CA LEU A 74 -18.08 -0.13 3.07
C LEU A 74 -17.02 -0.32 1.97
N TYR A 75 -17.40 -0.15 0.69
CA TYR A 75 -16.41 -0.15 -0.40
C TYR A 75 -15.40 0.97 -0.22
N ALA A 76 -15.84 2.17 0.14
CA ALA A 76 -14.93 3.29 0.41
C ALA A 76 -14.01 2.99 1.60
N ILE A 77 -14.53 2.44 2.69
CA ILE A 77 -13.75 2.06 3.88
C ILE A 77 -12.64 1.07 3.50
N VAL A 78 -12.97 0.03 2.72
CA VAL A 78 -11.98 -0.97 2.25
C VAL A 78 -10.92 -0.32 1.37
N LEU A 79 -11.30 0.54 0.43
CA LEU A 79 -10.35 1.22 -0.47
C LEU A 79 -9.47 2.23 0.28
N ILE A 80 -10.04 3.01 1.20
CA ILE A 80 -9.28 3.96 2.02
C ILE A 80 -8.25 3.22 2.88
N GLU A 81 -8.66 2.13 3.56
CA GLU A 81 -7.72 1.36 4.37
C GLU A 81 -6.65 0.64 3.53
N ALA A 82 -6.98 0.24 2.29
CA ALA A 82 -6.01 -0.34 1.37
C ALA A 82 -4.98 0.69 0.85
N CYS A 83 -5.40 1.96 0.64
CA CYS A 83 -4.54 3.04 0.14
C CYS A 83 -3.81 3.80 1.26
N ARG A 84 -4.42 3.90 2.45
CA ARG A 84 -3.90 4.60 3.64
C ARG A 84 -4.12 3.75 4.90
N PRO A 85 -3.34 2.70 5.15
CA PRO A 85 -3.49 1.83 6.30
C PRO A 85 -3.43 2.60 7.62
N GLY A 86 -4.45 2.42 8.48
CA GLY A 86 -4.51 3.05 9.79
C GLY A 86 -5.01 4.50 9.83
N TRP A 87 -5.34 5.12 8.67
CA TRP A 87 -5.94 6.46 8.64
C TRP A 87 -7.39 6.46 9.12
N LEU A 88 -8.13 5.35 8.91
CA LEU A 88 -9.51 5.20 9.34
C LEU A 88 -9.60 4.94 10.84
N ASN A 89 -10.37 5.78 11.52
CA ASN A 89 -10.89 5.51 12.85
C ASN A 89 -12.41 5.42 12.78
N TRP A 90 -13.06 4.97 13.88
CA TRP A 90 -14.51 4.79 13.93
C TRP A 90 -15.30 6.08 13.59
N TRP A 91 -14.81 7.25 13.97
CA TRP A 91 -15.39 8.55 13.64
C TRP A 91 -15.43 8.82 12.14
N ARG A 92 -14.28 8.68 11.48
CA ARG A 92 -14.14 8.91 10.03
C ARG A 92 -14.95 7.90 9.24
N ALA A 93 -14.98 6.65 9.68
CA ALA A 93 -15.80 5.61 9.08
C ALA A 93 -17.31 5.95 9.19
N SER A 94 -17.77 6.43 10.37
CA SER A 94 -19.17 6.83 10.57
C SER A 94 -19.58 8.01 9.70
N LEU A 95 -18.69 8.99 9.48
CA LEU A 95 -18.96 10.13 8.61
C LEU A 95 -19.26 9.72 7.16
N LEU A 96 -18.65 8.64 6.68
CA LEU A 96 -18.91 8.12 5.33
C LEU A 96 -20.34 7.59 5.17
N TYR A 97 -21.01 7.19 6.25
CA TYR A 97 -22.38 6.69 6.21
C TYR A 97 -23.44 7.80 6.18
N ILE A 98 -23.14 9.01 6.65
CA ILE A 98 -24.14 10.10 6.80
C ILE A 98 -24.91 10.38 5.50
N PRO A 99 -24.28 10.61 4.32
CA PRO A 99 -25.01 10.88 3.09
C PRO A 99 -25.91 9.72 2.67
N PHE A 100 -25.47 8.48 2.87
CA PHE A 100 -26.25 7.29 2.49
C PHE A 100 -27.43 7.04 3.43
N LEU A 101 -27.27 7.30 4.71
CA LEU A 101 -28.40 7.26 5.67
C LEU A 101 -29.42 8.35 5.36
N ALA A 102 -28.99 9.54 4.97
CA ALA A 102 -29.90 10.61 4.56
C ALA A 102 -30.65 10.23 3.26
N PHE A 103 -29.96 9.69 2.25
CA PHE A 103 -30.61 9.19 1.03
C PHE A 103 -31.59 8.06 1.32
N MET A 104 -31.24 7.10 2.16
CA MET A 104 -32.13 6.02 2.56
C MET A 104 -33.39 6.55 3.27
N ALA A 105 -33.25 7.52 4.18
CA ALA A 105 -34.36 8.14 4.84
C ALA A 105 -35.30 8.89 3.87
N VAL A 106 -34.73 9.59 2.89
CA VAL A 106 -35.50 10.29 1.84
C VAL A 106 -36.25 9.29 0.96
N SER A 107 -35.61 8.23 0.49
CA SER A 107 -36.23 7.21 -0.37
C SER A 107 -37.36 6.46 0.33
N LEU A 108 -37.27 6.24 1.64
CA LEU A 108 -38.35 5.62 2.44
C LEU A 108 -39.51 6.59 2.68
N ALA A 109 -39.22 7.90 2.84
CA ALA A 109 -40.26 8.91 3.08
C ALA A 109 -41.00 9.32 1.80
N TYR A 110 -40.30 9.31 0.65
CA TYR A 110 -40.80 9.75 -0.65
C TYR A 110 -40.44 8.72 -1.73
N PRO A 111 -41.18 7.61 -1.86
CA PRO A 111 -40.89 6.55 -2.84
C PRO A 111 -41.36 6.95 -4.25
N GLU A 112 -40.71 7.98 -4.80
CA GLU A 112 -41.01 8.52 -6.12
C GLU A 112 -39.91 8.06 -7.15
N PRO A 113 -40.29 7.84 -8.42
CA PRO A 113 -39.32 7.47 -9.46
C PRO A 113 -38.12 8.44 -9.57
N LEU A 114 -38.37 9.75 -9.37
CA LEU A 114 -37.33 10.78 -9.39
C LEU A 114 -36.26 10.55 -8.30
N VAL A 115 -36.68 10.11 -7.11
CA VAL A 115 -35.76 9.79 -5.99
C VAL A 115 -34.87 8.61 -6.37
N PHE A 116 -35.42 7.63 -7.07
CA PHE A 116 -34.68 6.48 -7.57
C PHE A 116 -33.58 6.88 -8.56
N ASP A 117 -33.90 7.73 -9.54
CA ASP A 117 -32.94 8.27 -10.51
C ASP A 117 -31.81 9.07 -9.82
N VAL A 118 -32.17 9.93 -8.86
CA VAL A 118 -31.21 10.71 -8.08
C VAL A 118 -30.25 9.80 -7.29
N ILE A 119 -30.75 8.71 -6.72
CA ILE A 119 -29.91 7.72 -6.02
C ILE A 119 -28.87 7.11 -6.97
N HIS A 120 -29.29 6.67 -8.16
CA HIS A 120 -28.36 6.06 -9.13
C HIS A 120 -27.30 7.04 -9.63
N VAL A 121 -27.73 8.27 -9.98
CA VAL A 121 -26.81 9.33 -10.39
C VAL A 121 -25.83 9.69 -9.28
N SER A 122 -26.30 9.84 -8.04
CA SER A 122 -25.42 10.17 -6.91
C SER A 122 -24.46 9.03 -6.57
N SER A 123 -24.89 7.77 -6.68
CA SER A 123 -24.03 6.58 -6.50
C SER A 123 -22.95 6.52 -7.59
N PHE A 124 -23.28 6.82 -8.84
CA PHE A 124 -22.32 6.91 -9.93
C PHE A 124 -21.29 8.01 -9.68
N VAL A 125 -21.74 9.23 -9.33
CA VAL A 125 -20.84 10.36 -9.02
C VAL A 125 -19.93 10.01 -7.85
N TYR A 126 -20.47 9.41 -6.80
CA TYR A 126 -19.68 8.93 -5.66
C TYR A 126 -18.61 7.92 -6.08
N GLY A 127 -18.97 6.94 -6.93
CA GLY A 127 -18.05 5.96 -7.47
C GLY A 127 -16.92 6.59 -8.29
N VAL A 128 -17.23 7.58 -9.13
CA VAL A 128 -16.22 8.33 -9.92
C VAL A 128 -15.27 9.11 -9.01
N VAL A 129 -15.80 9.79 -7.98
CA VAL A 129 -14.99 10.52 -7.01
C VAL A 129 -14.08 9.55 -6.24
N LEU A 130 -14.62 8.43 -5.78
CA LEU A 130 -13.84 7.41 -5.04
C LEU A 130 -12.76 6.76 -5.93
N LEU A 131 -13.09 6.45 -7.19
CA LEU A 131 -12.15 5.93 -8.19
C LEU A 131 -11.00 6.92 -8.41
N SER A 132 -11.32 8.18 -8.69
CA SER A 132 -10.33 9.23 -8.98
C SER A 132 -9.42 9.48 -7.78
N TRP A 133 -10.00 9.59 -6.58
CA TRP A 133 -9.24 9.77 -5.34
C TRP A 133 -8.32 8.57 -5.06
N SER A 134 -8.85 7.34 -5.17
CA SER A 134 -8.07 6.13 -4.91
C SER A 134 -6.91 5.98 -5.88
N LEU A 135 -7.13 6.22 -7.18
CA LEU A 135 -6.08 6.16 -8.20
C LEU A 135 -5.01 7.24 -7.99
N HIS A 136 -5.39 8.42 -7.49
CA HIS A 136 -4.46 9.50 -7.16
C HIS A 136 -3.63 9.19 -5.90
N GLU A 137 -4.20 8.44 -4.95
CA GLU A 137 -3.54 8.12 -3.69
C GLU A 137 -2.51 6.98 -3.81
N VAL A 138 -2.71 6.04 -4.74
CA VAL A 138 -1.78 4.91 -4.94
C VAL A 138 -0.33 5.36 -5.17
N PRO A 139 0.00 6.33 -6.06
CA PRO A 139 1.37 6.79 -6.25
C PRO A 139 1.99 7.46 -5.02
N ARG A 140 1.17 8.08 -4.15
CA ARG A 140 1.64 8.67 -2.89
C ARG A 140 2.06 7.58 -1.92
N PHE A 141 1.26 6.52 -1.82
CA PHE A 141 1.58 5.38 -0.99
C PHE A 141 2.81 4.61 -1.51
N GLU A 142 2.93 4.44 -2.83
CA GLU A 142 4.12 3.88 -3.48
C GLU A 142 5.39 4.68 -3.08
N ARG A 143 5.35 6.02 -3.17
CA ARG A 143 6.47 6.88 -2.78
C ARG A 143 6.83 6.77 -1.30
N ALA A 144 5.84 6.79 -0.42
CA ALA A 144 6.08 6.63 1.02
C ALA A 144 6.79 5.30 1.36
N LEU A 145 6.50 4.22 0.62
CA LEU A 145 7.22 2.95 0.77
C LEU A 145 8.62 2.98 0.15
N MET A 146 8.82 3.69 -0.96
CA MET A 146 10.16 3.88 -1.55
C MET A 146 11.08 4.71 -0.64
N GLU A 147 10.52 5.53 0.25
CA GLU A 147 11.28 6.26 1.27
C GLU A 147 11.73 5.39 2.44
N GLU A 148 11.10 4.25 2.69
CA GLU A 148 11.45 3.37 3.81
C GLU A 148 12.21 2.10 3.39
N PHE A 149 11.86 1.53 2.21
CA PHE A 149 12.37 0.23 1.79
C PHE A 149 13.23 0.31 0.54
N SER A 150 14.42 -0.31 0.56
CA SER A 150 15.30 -0.45 -0.60
C SER A 150 14.96 -1.64 -1.52
N TYR A 151 13.82 -2.32 -1.29
CA TYR A 151 13.46 -3.52 -2.04
C TYR A 151 12.01 -3.53 -2.49
N GLU A 152 11.81 -3.98 -3.72
CA GLU A 152 10.58 -3.83 -4.49
C GLU A 152 9.41 -4.71 -4.05
N LYS A 153 9.64 -5.77 -3.27
CA LYS A 153 8.63 -6.79 -2.99
C LYS A 153 7.29 -6.22 -2.47
N TYR A 154 7.32 -5.01 -1.91
CA TYR A 154 6.18 -4.33 -1.30
C TYR A 154 5.74 -3.07 -2.06
N ILE A 155 6.46 -2.64 -3.11
CA ILE A 155 6.27 -1.34 -3.77
C ILE A 155 5.37 -1.44 -5.02
N ASN A 156 5.17 -2.63 -5.61
CA ASN A 156 4.35 -2.77 -6.81
C ASN A 156 2.87 -2.88 -6.48
N PHE A 157 2.09 -1.82 -6.72
CA PHE A 157 0.66 -1.70 -6.44
C PHE A 157 -0.25 -1.78 -7.68
N ASN A 158 0.23 -2.27 -8.82
CA ASN A 158 -0.61 -2.44 -10.02
C ASN A 158 -1.85 -3.31 -9.75
N TRP A 159 -1.75 -4.28 -8.83
CA TRP A 159 -2.88 -5.06 -8.37
C TRP A 159 -3.94 -4.20 -7.64
N LEU A 160 -3.53 -3.18 -6.84
CA LEU A 160 -4.45 -2.28 -6.14
C LEU A 160 -5.21 -1.40 -7.14
N ARG A 161 -4.54 -0.89 -8.18
CA ARG A 161 -5.20 -0.20 -9.29
C ARG A 161 -6.24 -1.10 -9.96
N GLY A 162 -5.92 -2.39 -10.16
CA GLY A 162 -6.86 -3.39 -10.69
C GLY A 162 -8.08 -3.57 -9.78
N ILE A 163 -7.93 -3.66 -8.46
CA ILE A 163 -9.05 -3.76 -7.51
C ILE A 163 -9.92 -2.49 -7.53
N ILE A 164 -9.31 -1.30 -7.54
CA ILE A 164 -10.03 -0.02 -7.58
C ILE A 164 -10.93 0.03 -8.81
N VAL A 165 -10.39 -0.30 -10.00
CA VAL A 165 -11.16 -0.37 -11.24
C VAL A 165 -12.24 -1.46 -11.18
N SER A 166 -11.93 -2.62 -10.60
CA SER A 166 -12.89 -3.71 -10.44
C SER A 166 -14.09 -3.33 -9.58
N PHE A 167 -13.89 -2.58 -8.50
CA PHE A 167 -15.00 -2.08 -7.67
C PHE A 167 -15.88 -1.10 -8.43
N PHE A 168 -15.28 -0.25 -9.25
CA PHE A 168 -16.07 0.63 -10.12
C PHE A 168 -16.88 -0.15 -11.18
N CYS A 169 -16.31 -1.22 -11.73
CA CYS A 169 -17.06 -2.12 -12.64
C CYS A 169 -18.24 -2.80 -11.94
N ILE A 170 -18.09 -3.25 -10.67
CA ILE A 170 -19.20 -3.79 -9.89
C ILE A 170 -20.30 -2.75 -9.70
N LEU A 171 -19.94 -1.51 -9.39
CA LEU A 171 -20.91 -0.41 -9.28
C LEU A 171 -21.69 -0.20 -10.57
N LEU A 172 -21.02 -0.19 -11.73
CA LEU A 172 -21.68 -0.04 -13.03
C LEU A 172 -22.64 -1.21 -13.33
N LEU A 173 -22.23 -2.44 -13.02
CA LEU A 173 -23.07 -3.63 -13.15
C LEU A 173 -24.29 -3.54 -12.24
N TRP A 174 -24.13 -3.08 -11.00
CA TRP A 174 -25.24 -2.89 -10.06
C TRP A 174 -26.22 -1.80 -10.52
N ILE A 175 -25.73 -0.66 -11.02
CA ILE A 175 -26.58 0.40 -11.58
C ILE A 175 -27.38 -0.11 -12.77
N TYR A 176 -26.72 -0.83 -13.69
CA TYR A 176 -27.37 -1.41 -14.86
C TYR A 176 -28.49 -2.37 -14.49
N ASP A 177 -28.22 -3.29 -13.56
CA ASP A 177 -29.18 -4.27 -13.07
C ASP A 177 -30.36 -3.59 -12.34
N SER A 178 -30.07 -2.61 -11.50
CA SER A 178 -31.08 -1.87 -10.72
C SER A 178 -32.01 -1.02 -11.60
N VAL A 179 -31.49 -0.45 -12.71
CA VAL A 179 -32.30 0.33 -13.66
C VAL A 179 -33.12 -0.57 -14.59
N ASN A 180 -32.64 -1.77 -14.88
CA ASN A 180 -33.28 -2.74 -15.78
C ASN A 180 -33.52 -4.07 -15.07
N PRO A 181 -34.37 -4.13 -14.04
CA PRO A 181 -34.54 -5.34 -13.23
C PRO A 181 -35.14 -6.47 -14.07
N SER A 182 -34.40 -7.58 -14.17
CA SER A 182 -34.84 -8.80 -14.87
C SER A 182 -34.04 -10.01 -14.39
N CYS A 183 -34.61 -11.20 -14.51
CA CYS A 183 -33.91 -12.45 -14.17
C CYS A 183 -32.61 -12.67 -14.95
N GLU A 184 -32.52 -12.13 -16.18
CA GLU A 184 -31.32 -12.25 -17.02
C GLU A 184 -30.22 -11.29 -16.56
N ASN A 185 -30.58 -10.04 -16.25
CA ASN A 185 -29.64 -9.02 -15.78
C ASN A 185 -29.12 -9.36 -14.38
N ASP A 186 -29.98 -9.85 -13.46
CA ASP A 186 -29.55 -10.40 -12.17
C ASP A 186 -28.51 -11.51 -12.34
N ALA A 187 -28.73 -12.42 -13.29
CA ALA A 187 -27.79 -13.50 -13.54
C ALA A 187 -26.44 -12.98 -14.08
N ILE A 188 -26.46 -11.99 -14.98
CA ILE A 188 -25.24 -11.32 -15.50
C ILE A 188 -24.50 -10.61 -14.36
N TYR A 189 -25.22 -9.86 -13.53
CA TYR A 189 -24.65 -9.17 -12.37
C TYR A 189 -24.01 -10.15 -11.39
N LEU A 190 -24.70 -11.24 -11.02
CA LEU A 190 -24.19 -12.25 -10.09
C LEU A 190 -22.93 -12.94 -10.61
N ILE A 191 -22.91 -13.34 -11.87
CA ILE A 191 -21.73 -13.98 -12.48
C ILE A 191 -20.57 -12.98 -12.56
N GLY A 192 -20.82 -11.77 -13.06
CA GLY A 192 -19.80 -10.72 -13.21
C GLY A 192 -19.22 -10.31 -11.84
N SER A 193 -20.07 -10.07 -10.85
CA SER A 193 -19.65 -9.71 -9.51
C SER A 193 -18.87 -10.84 -8.84
N LEU A 194 -19.27 -12.10 -8.99
CA LEU A 194 -18.58 -13.25 -8.43
C LEU A 194 -17.15 -13.38 -8.97
N VAL A 195 -16.97 -13.20 -10.28
CA VAL A 195 -15.63 -13.22 -10.91
C VAL A 195 -14.77 -12.09 -10.37
N VAL A 196 -15.29 -10.87 -10.32
CA VAL A 196 -14.54 -9.70 -9.81
C VAL A 196 -14.19 -9.89 -8.35
N TRP A 197 -15.11 -10.39 -7.52
CA TRP A 197 -14.85 -10.68 -6.11
C TRP A 197 -13.82 -11.76 -5.88
N ALA A 198 -13.82 -12.83 -6.70
CA ALA A 198 -12.82 -13.89 -6.62
C ALA A 198 -11.39 -13.32 -6.87
N VAL A 199 -11.26 -12.45 -7.88
CA VAL A 199 -10.00 -11.77 -8.21
C VAL A 199 -9.61 -10.79 -7.08
N ALA A 200 -10.53 -9.97 -6.61
CA ALA A 200 -10.29 -9.00 -5.54
C ALA A 200 -9.86 -9.72 -4.23
N CYS A 201 -10.56 -10.78 -3.83
CA CYS A 201 -10.23 -11.57 -2.65
C CYS A 201 -8.85 -12.23 -2.76
N PHE A 202 -8.47 -12.73 -3.93
CA PHE A 202 -7.12 -13.27 -4.18
C PHE A 202 -6.05 -12.21 -3.91
N PHE A 203 -6.24 -10.98 -4.39
CA PHE A 203 -5.29 -9.89 -4.16
C PHE A 203 -5.29 -9.41 -2.71
N PHE A 204 -6.45 -9.22 -2.08
CA PHE A 204 -6.54 -8.85 -0.66
C PHE A 204 -5.87 -9.89 0.25
N TYR A 205 -6.07 -11.18 -0.03
CA TYR A 205 -5.42 -12.25 0.71
C TYR A 205 -3.89 -12.18 0.61
N ARG A 206 -3.38 -11.88 -0.58
CA ARG A 206 -1.95 -11.69 -0.83
C ARG A 206 -1.41 -10.45 -0.11
N GLN A 207 -2.14 -9.36 -0.16
CA GLN A 207 -1.77 -8.08 0.45
C GLN A 207 -1.79 -8.11 1.97
N ALA A 208 -2.79 -8.69 2.57
CA ALA A 208 -2.89 -8.79 4.03
C ALA A 208 -1.65 -9.47 4.64
N ARG A 209 -1.02 -10.38 3.90
CA ARG A 209 0.25 -11.01 4.29
C ARG A 209 1.41 -10.00 4.28
N VAL A 210 1.46 -9.10 3.29
CA VAL A 210 2.51 -8.08 3.17
C VAL A 210 2.39 -7.04 4.28
N ILE A 211 1.20 -6.49 4.50
CA ILE A 211 0.93 -5.50 5.57
C ILE A 211 1.22 -6.10 6.95
N SER A 212 0.87 -7.38 7.18
CA SER A 212 1.15 -8.03 8.47
C SER A 212 2.65 -8.24 8.73
N ILE A 213 3.42 -8.49 7.69
CA ILE A 213 4.89 -8.60 7.78
C ILE A 213 5.48 -7.22 8.09
N VAL A 214 5.07 -6.17 7.40
CA VAL A 214 5.54 -4.79 7.65
C VAL A 214 5.24 -4.36 9.08
N LYS A 215 4.00 -4.53 9.56
CA LYS A 215 3.61 -4.20 10.95
C LYS A 215 4.32 -5.05 12.02
N ALA A 216 4.58 -6.33 11.76
CA ALA A 216 5.31 -7.18 12.69
C ALA A 216 6.78 -6.73 12.84
N TYR A 217 7.37 -6.21 11.79
CA TYR A 217 8.71 -5.63 11.83
C TYR A 217 8.74 -4.27 12.54
N GLU A 218 7.74 -3.40 12.30
CA GLU A 218 7.60 -2.10 12.99
C GLU A 218 7.42 -2.28 14.51
N SER A 219 6.66 -3.29 14.95
CA SER A 219 6.47 -3.57 16.37
C SER A 219 7.71 -4.21 17.02
N ALA A 220 8.49 -4.99 16.28
CA ALA A 220 9.76 -5.54 16.78
C ALA A 220 10.84 -4.45 16.93
N ASP A 221 10.86 -3.50 16.01
CA ASP A 221 11.78 -2.36 16.01
C ASP A 221 11.47 -1.38 17.16
N SER A 222 10.17 -1.14 17.42
CA SER A 222 9.73 -0.31 18.56
C SER A 222 10.05 -0.94 19.92
N GLN A 223 10.20 -2.26 20.00
CA GLN A 223 10.62 -2.96 21.24
C GLN A 223 12.14 -3.00 21.42
N SER A 224 12.90 -2.96 20.33
CA SER A 224 14.38 -2.92 20.42
C SER A 224 14.93 -1.54 20.81
N VAL A 225 14.16 -0.46 20.56
CA VAL A 225 14.50 0.91 20.97
C VAL A 225 14.15 1.19 22.45
N VAL A 226 13.38 0.31 23.13
CA VAL A 226 12.94 0.49 24.53
C VAL A 226 13.73 -0.36 25.53
N ALA A 227 14.72 -1.13 25.09
CA ALA A 227 15.66 -1.79 26.00
C ALA A 227 17.02 -1.04 25.95
N PRO A 228 17.28 -0.02 26.80
CA PRO A 228 18.65 0.38 27.05
C PRO A 228 19.34 -0.80 27.71
N SER A 229 20.40 -1.29 27.10
CA SER A 229 21.31 -2.22 27.78
C SER A 229 21.89 -1.44 28.95
N GLU A 230 21.69 -1.96 30.18
CA GLU A 230 22.28 -1.38 31.39
C GLU A 230 23.82 -1.23 31.36
N ALA A 231 24.45 -1.76 30.32
CA ALA A 231 25.87 -1.60 30.01
C ALA A 231 26.23 -0.33 29.25
N GLU A 232 25.28 0.31 28.54
CA GLU A 232 25.52 1.58 27.81
C GLU A 232 25.33 2.81 28.72
N ASP A 233 24.49 2.69 29.77
CA ASP A 233 24.32 3.74 30.77
C ASP A 233 25.58 3.89 31.66
N GLU A 234 26.34 2.83 31.88
CA GLU A 234 27.59 2.88 32.68
C GLU A 234 28.73 3.58 31.89
N VAL A 235 28.76 3.43 30.56
CA VAL A 235 29.73 4.10 29.68
C VAL A 235 29.37 5.57 29.45
N LEU A 236 28.08 5.89 29.30
CA LEU A 236 27.60 7.27 29.19
C LEU A 236 27.76 8.06 30.50
N ALA A 237 27.51 7.41 31.65
CA ALA A 237 27.72 7.99 32.97
C ALA A 237 29.23 8.26 33.24
N SER A 238 30.12 7.36 32.79
CA SER A 238 31.56 7.56 32.94
C SER A 238 32.14 8.65 32.08
N VAL A 239 31.57 8.88 30.86
CA VAL A 239 31.94 9.99 29.95
C VAL A 239 31.36 11.31 30.46
N ALA A 240 30.15 11.32 31.03
CA ALA A 240 29.54 12.52 31.60
C ALA A 240 30.29 13.00 32.84
N THR A 241 30.74 12.06 33.70
CA THR A 241 31.50 12.40 34.92
C THR A 241 32.92 12.92 34.66
N SER A 242 33.48 12.59 33.49
CA SER A 242 34.81 13.12 33.10
C SER A 242 34.76 14.53 32.41
N LEU A 243 33.55 15.06 32.18
CA LEU A 243 33.32 16.38 31.58
C LEU A 243 32.79 17.45 32.57
N GLU A 244 32.52 17.06 33.86
CA GLU A 244 31.98 17.94 34.89
C GLU A 244 33.03 18.56 35.83
N THR A 245 34.32 18.52 35.51
CA THR A 245 35.31 19.29 36.23
C THR A 245 35.76 20.44 35.34
N ASP A 246 35.37 21.65 35.77
CA ASP A 246 35.65 22.97 35.26
C ASP A 246 34.62 23.55 34.25
N ILE A 247 33.66 24.28 34.81
CA ILE A 247 33.34 25.65 34.45
C ILE A 247 32.10 26.10 35.25
N ASP A 248 32.35 26.88 36.33
CA ASP A 248 31.42 27.88 36.83
C ASP A 248 31.41 29.06 35.82
N THR A 249 30.28 29.47 35.34
CA THR A 249 29.82 30.85 35.27
C THR A 249 28.62 31.01 34.32
N ASP A 250 27.63 31.72 34.82
CA ASP A 250 26.48 32.31 34.12
C ASP A 250 26.79 32.77 32.70
N THR A 251 25.95 32.42 31.72
CA THR A 251 25.54 33.33 30.65
C THR A 251 24.36 32.78 29.81
N ASP A 252 23.44 33.68 29.54
CA ASP A 252 22.25 33.76 28.72
C ASP A 252 22.00 32.75 27.58
N LEU A 253 20.72 32.38 27.49
CA LEU A 253 20.02 31.83 26.34
C LEU A 253 20.14 32.72 25.12
N SER A 254 20.99 32.39 24.15
CA SER A 254 20.85 32.68 22.72
C SER A 254 22.10 32.24 21.93
N ASP A 255 22.16 31.00 21.46
CA ASP A 255 23.01 30.65 20.33
C ASP A 255 22.30 29.58 19.45
N ALA A 256 21.71 30.09 18.36
CA ALA A 256 21.47 29.26 17.18
C ALA A 256 22.86 28.81 16.65
N PRO A 257 23.05 27.55 16.25
CA PRO A 257 24.35 27.09 15.75
C PRO A 257 24.78 27.95 14.57
N THR A 258 25.99 28.49 14.66
CA THR A 258 26.63 29.27 13.59
C THR A 258 26.69 28.44 12.31
N ASP A 259 26.47 29.08 11.15
CA ASP A 259 26.47 28.45 9.81
C ASP A 259 27.69 27.51 9.55
N GLU A 260 28.84 27.82 10.16
CA GLU A 260 30.05 26.98 10.03
C GLU A 260 29.95 25.62 10.77
N GLN A 261 29.25 25.55 11.91
CA GLN A 261 29.08 24.32 12.65
C GLN A 261 28.08 23.37 11.96
N SER A 262 27.05 23.92 11.34
CA SER A 262 26.07 23.13 10.55
C SER A 262 26.73 22.53 9.29
N VAL A 263 27.57 23.30 8.58
CA VAL A 263 28.31 22.82 7.41
C VAL A 263 29.32 21.72 7.77
N GLN A 264 29.99 21.80 8.91
CA GLN A 264 30.93 20.77 9.37
C GLN A 264 30.21 19.48 9.77
N GLN A 265 29.03 19.58 10.38
CA GLN A 265 28.20 18.41 10.73
C GLN A 265 27.66 17.72 9.48
N GLU A 266 27.21 18.45 8.48
CA GLU A 266 26.78 17.89 7.20
C GLU A 266 27.92 17.20 6.44
N ALA A 267 29.12 17.79 6.42
CA ALA A 267 30.29 17.18 5.80
C ALA A 267 30.69 15.87 6.49
N ALA A 268 30.72 15.85 7.82
CA ALA A 268 31.03 14.64 8.60
C ALA A 268 29.94 13.55 8.43
N PHE A 269 28.68 13.94 8.25
CA PHE A 269 27.59 13.03 7.95
C PHE A 269 27.73 12.42 6.55
N ALA A 270 28.01 13.26 5.54
CA ALA A 270 28.26 12.80 4.17
C ALA A 270 29.43 11.83 4.10
N GLU A 271 30.52 12.09 4.83
CA GLU A 271 31.70 11.19 4.87
C GLU A 271 31.35 9.84 5.51
N ARG A 272 30.60 9.82 6.62
CA ARG A 272 30.13 8.56 7.23
C ARG A 272 29.23 7.78 6.29
N MET A 273 28.31 8.47 5.59
CA MET A 273 27.46 7.85 4.57
C MET A 273 28.31 7.22 3.46
N HIS A 274 29.29 7.97 2.95
CA HIS A 274 30.20 7.48 1.91
C HIS A 274 30.97 6.23 2.37
N LEU A 275 31.50 6.23 3.60
CA LEU A 275 32.23 5.07 4.14
C LEU A 275 31.33 3.83 4.25
N LEU A 276 30.10 3.94 4.71
CA LEU A 276 29.16 2.81 4.79
C LEU A 276 28.84 2.22 3.40
N PHE A 277 28.74 3.05 2.37
CA PHE A 277 28.42 2.58 1.03
C PHE A 277 29.64 2.10 0.27
N GLU A 278 30.78 2.81 0.30
CA GLU A 278 31.95 2.46 -0.50
C GLU A 278 32.85 1.42 0.18
N ARG A 279 32.98 1.45 1.51
CA ARG A 279 33.83 0.52 2.25
C ARG A 279 33.08 -0.69 2.77
N ASP A 280 31.95 -0.45 3.45
CA ASP A 280 31.21 -1.50 4.17
C ASP A 280 30.12 -2.15 3.28
N HIS A 281 29.86 -1.57 2.09
CA HIS A 281 28.92 -2.08 1.08
C HIS A 281 27.55 -2.43 1.65
N VAL A 282 27.01 -1.59 2.54
CA VAL A 282 25.72 -1.84 3.22
C VAL A 282 24.56 -2.06 2.25
N TYR A 283 24.65 -1.54 1.01
CA TYR A 283 23.67 -1.75 -0.05
C TYR A 283 23.56 -3.21 -0.50
N LEU A 284 24.55 -4.06 -0.21
CA LEU A 284 24.49 -5.50 -0.53
C LEU A 284 23.51 -6.26 0.38
N ASN A 285 23.10 -5.65 1.52
CA ASN A 285 21.99 -6.20 2.30
C ASN A 285 20.68 -6.09 1.48
N PRO A 286 20.11 -7.22 1.03
CA PRO A 286 18.93 -7.19 0.15
C PRO A 286 17.66 -6.68 0.85
N ARG A 287 17.68 -6.50 2.17
CA ARG A 287 16.56 -6.03 3.01
C ARG A 287 16.84 -4.72 3.73
N LEU A 288 17.88 -3.99 3.32
CA LEU A 288 18.25 -2.72 3.94
C LEU A 288 17.05 -1.76 4.00
N ARG A 289 16.83 -1.15 5.17
CA ARG A 289 15.79 -0.14 5.43
C ARG A 289 16.41 1.18 5.82
N LEU A 290 15.63 2.26 5.61
CA LEU A 290 16.05 3.60 6.01
C LEU A 290 16.31 3.69 7.53
N THR A 291 15.45 3.05 8.35
CA THR A 291 15.62 3.00 9.81
C THR A 291 16.93 2.31 10.22
N GLU A 292 17.30 1.21 9.57
CA GLU A 292 18.57 0.49 9.82
C GLU A 292 19.76 1.35 9.43
N LEU A 293 19.70 2.01 8.27
CA LEU A 293 20.77 2.91 7.82
C LEU A 293 20.89 4.13 8.75
N ALA A 294 19.78 4.68 9.23
CA ALA A 294 19.79 5.79 10.19
C ALA A 294 20.47 5.38 11.50
N ALA A 295 20.20 4.17 12.01
CA ALA A 295 20.86 3.65 13.20
C ALA A 295 22.38 3.47 13.00
N LEU A 296 22.82 2.94 11.84
CA LEU A 296 24.25 2.80 11.50
C LEU A 296 24.97 4.17 11.40
N LEU A 297 24.24 5.21 10.99
CA LEU A 297 24.77 6.58 10.88
C LEU A 297 24.71 7.35 12.21
N GLY A 298 24.05 6.79 13.25
CA GLY A 298 23.85 7.48 14.52
C GLY A 298 22.89 8.68 14.41
N THR A 299 21.87 8.59 13.55
CA THR A 299 20.89 9.63 13.28
C THR A 299 19.45 9.11 13.33
N ASN A 300 18.48 10.01 13.23
CA ASN A 300 17.09 9.61 13.15
C ASN A 300 16.61 9.46 11.70
N ARG A 301 15.53 8.69 11.52
CA ARG A 301 14.91 8.41 10.24
C ARG A 301 14.53 9.68 9.46
N THR A 302 13.99 10.68 10.17
CA THR A 302 13.49 11.92 9.55
C THR A 302 14.61 12.72 8.91
N TYR A 303 15.71 12.88 9.64
CA TYR A 303 16.89 13.58 9.13
C TYR A 303 17.50 12.88 7.91
N LEU A 304 17.67 11.55 7.98
CA LEU A 304 18.21 10.77 6.87
C LEU A 304 17.31 10.83 5.63
N SER A 305 15.97 10.72 5.80
CA SER A 305 15.02 10.88 4.69
C SER A 305 15.12 12.25 4.05
N GLN A 306 15.18 13.32 4.84
CA GLN A 306 15.34 14.68 4.33
C GLN A 306 16.67 14.86 3.60
N TYR A 307 17.76 14.33 4.14
CA TYR A 307 19.07 14.39 3.52
C TYR A 307 19.08 13.72 2.13
N ILE A 308 18.58 12.49 2.02
CA ILE A 308 18.51 11.78 0.73
C ILE A 308 17.61 12.51 -0.27
N ASN A 309 16.46 13.02 0.17
CA ASN A 309 15.53 13.72 -0.71
C ASN A 309 16.03 15.10 -1.15
N GLN A 310 16.68 15.86 -0.25
CA GLN A 310 17.08 17.23 -0.53
C GLN A 310 18.50 17.35 -1.13
N CYS A 311 19.45 16.55 -0.62
CA CYS A 311 20.83 16.61 -1.09
C CYS A 311 21.12 15.70 -2.27
N CYS A 312 20.41 14.55 -2.38
CA CYS A 312 20.59 13.58 -3.47
C CYS A 312 19.46 13.62 -4.51
N ASP A 313 18.39 14.41 -4.29
CA ASP A 313 17.20 14.56 -5.15
C ASP A 313 16.62 13.19 -5.57
N THR A 314 16.54 12.24 -4.63
CA THR A 314 16.15 10.86 -4.92
C THR A 314 15.43 10.22 -3.74
N THR A 315 14.75 9.08 -3.96
CA THR A 315 14.18 8.28 -2.87
C THR A 315 15.24 7.34 -2.27
N PHE A 316 15.05 6.87 -1.03
CA PHE A 316 15.92 5.86 -0.42
C PHE A 316 16.02 4.59 -1.28
N TYR A 317 14.91 4.17 -1.88
CA TYR A 317 14.87 3.03 -2.81
C TYR A 317 15.81 3.23 -4.01
N ASP A 318 15.70 4.37 -4.69
CA ASP A 318 16.50 4.67 -5.87
C ASP A 318 17.97 4.88 -5.49
N PHE A 319 18.24 5.59 -4.37
CA PHE A 319 19.58 5.82 -3.84
C PHE A 319 20.33 4.49 -3.62
N VAL A 320 19.74 3.54 -2.90
CA VAL A 320 20.37 2.23 -2.64
C VAL A 320 20.51 1.42 -3.92
N ASN A 321 19.50 1.44 -4.81
CA ASN A 321 19.54 0.69 -6.05
C ASN A 321 20.57 1.24 -7.04
N ASP A 322 20.91 2.52 -7.01
CA ASP A 322 21.98 3.08 -7.81
C ASP A 322 23.33 2.45 -7.47
N TYR A 323 23.67 2.28 -6.20
CA TYR A 323 24.87 1.57 -5.78
C TYR A 323 24.84 0.08 -6.18
N ARG A 324 23.68 -0.57 -6.02
CA ARG A 324 23.51 -1.97 -6.44
C ARG A 324 23.70 -2.15 -7.94
N ILE A 325 23.15 -1.24 -8.76
CA ILE A 325 23.33 -1.25 -10.22
C ILE A 325 24.79 -1.00 -10.59
N HIS A 326 25.44 -0.03 -9.92
CA HIS A 326 26.86 0.21 -10.14
C HIS A 326 27.69 -1.06 -9.88
N HIS A 327 27.48 -1.72 -8.75
CA HIS A 327 28.13 -2.99 -8.42
C HIS A 327 27.80 -4.10 -9.43
N ALA A 328 26.54 -4.21 -9.86
CA ALA A 328 26.13 -5.18 -10.88
C ALA A 328 26.82 -4.94 -12.23
N LYS A 329 27.05 -3.68 -12.63
CA LYS A 329 27.80 -3.34 -13.87
C LYS A 329 29.24 -3.83 -13.80
N LEU A 330 29.90 -3.72 -12.65
CA LEU A 330 31.25 -4.27 -12.45
C LEU A 330 31.25 -5.79 -12.60
N LEU A 331 30.27 -6.48 -11.99
CA LEU A 331 30.15 -7.94 -12.12
C LEU A 331 29.81 -8.39 -13.54
N LEU A 332 28.92 -7.66 -14.24
CA LEU A 332 28.59 -7.93 -15.65
C LEU A 332 29.80 -7.81 -16.57
N HIS A 333 30.74 -6.95 -16.22
CA HIS A 333 31.97 -6.73 -17.00
C HIS A 333 33.09 -7.69 -16.64
N SER A 334 33.23 -8.04 -15.36
CA SER A 334 34.39 -8.80 -14.84
C SER A 334 34.14 -10.30 -14.70
N THR A 335 32.90 -10.78 -14.83
CA THR A 335 32.53 -12.17 -14.59
C THR A 335 31.60 -12.73 -15.66
N ASP A 336 31.63 -14.06 -15.85
CA ASP A 336 30.66 -14.80 -16.66
C ASP A 336 29.47 -15.34 -15.85
N ASP A 337 29.28 -14.81 -14.64
CA ASP A 337 28.19 -15.21 -13.77
C ASP A 337 26.82 -15.07 -14.43
N THR A 338 25.88 -15.94 -14.05
CA THR A 338 24.49 -15.83 -14.50
C THR A 338 23.87 -14.54 -13.98
N LEU A 339 22.86 -14.00 -14.66
CA LEU A 339 22.16 -12.80 -14.20
C LEU A 339 21.52 -12.96 -12.84
N ASP A 340 21.07 -14.16 -12.47
CA ASP A 340 20.51 -14.45 -11.16
C ASP A 340 21.57 -14.37 -10.06
N THR A 341 22.78 -14.91 -10.34
CA THR A 341 23.93 -14.80 -9.44
C THR A 341 24.36 -13.35 -9.26
N ILE A 342 24.44 -12.57 -10.35
CA ILE A 342 24.79 -11.15 -10.30
C ILE A 342 23.74 -10.35 -9.52
N ALA A 343 22.45 -10.60 -9.75
CA ALA A 343 21.38 -9.96 -9.00
C ALA A 343 21.54 -10.19 -7.49
N THR A 344 21.76 -11.43 -7.08
CA THR A 344 21.97 -11.80 -5.68
C THR A 344 23.23 -11.17 -5.09
N LYS A 345 24.38 -11.25 -5.78
CA LYS A 345 25.66 -10.66 -5.34
C LYS A 345 25.59 -9.13 -5.24
N SER A 346 24.71 -8.49 -6.01
CA SER A 346 24.50 -7.04 -5.99
C SER A 346 23.40 -6.58 -5.00
N GLY A 347 22.92 -7.48 -4.13
CA GLY A 347 21.95 -7.15 -3.09
C GLY A 347 20.50 -7.06 -3.56
N PHE A 348 20.15 -7.58 -4.74
CA PHE A 348 18.75 -7.68 -5.17
C PHE A 348 18.08 -8.94 -4.66
N ASN A 349 16.81 -8.81 -4.22
CA ASN A 349 16.01 -9.94 -3.74
C ASN A 349 15.51 -10.88 -4.85
N SER A 350 15.52 -10.44 -6.11
CA SER A 350 15.06 -11.23 -7.25
C SER A 350 15.64 -10.73 -8.56
N LEU A 351 15.79 -11.65 -9.52
CA LEU A 351 16.20 -11.33 -10.88
C LEU A 351 15.24 -10.35 -11.59
N SER A 352 13.94 -10.43 -11.30
CA SER A 352 12.95 -9.52 -11.91
C SER A 352 13.13 -8.09 -11.44
N THR A 353 13.37 -7.88 -10.14
CA THR A 353 13.66 -6.56 -9.56
C THR A 353 14.94 -5.98 -10.14
N PHE A 354 16.01 -6.80 -10.20
CA PHE A 354 17.26 -6.40 -10.80
C PHE A 354 17.10 -5.94 -12.25
N ARG A 355 16.44 -6.75 -13.10
CA ARG A 355 16.23 -6.41 -14.52
C ARG A 355 15.47 -5.10 -14.69
N ARG A 356 14.43 -4.85 -13.87
CA ARG A 356 13.64 -3.64 -13.95
C ARG A 356 14.44 -2.42 -13.48
N ALA A 357 15.10 -2.49 -12.34
CA ALA A 357 15.94 -1.40 -11.83
C ALA A 357 17.08 -1.07 -12.80
N PHE A 358 17.72 -2.10 -13.37
CA PHE A 358 18.78 -1.94 -14.35
C PHE A 358 18.29 -1.25 -15.63
N LEU A 359 17.16 -1.72 -16.19
CA LEU A 359 16.56 -1.11 -17.39
C LEU A 359 16.13 0.35 -17.14
N GLN A 360 15.55 0.63 -15.96
CA GLN A 360 15.14 1.97 -15.57
C GLN A 360 16.33 2.93 -15.49
N ARG A 361 17.47 2.47 -14.97
CA ARG A 361 18.66 3.30 -14.75
C ARG A 361 19.54 3.44 -15.99
N GLU A 362 19.77 2.33 -16.72
CA GLU A 362 20.70 2.27 -17.84
C GLU A 362 20.04 2.38 -19.21
N GLY A 363 18.70 2.34 -19.28
CA GLY A 363 17.96 2.35 -20.54
C GLY A 363 18.12 1.09 -21.39
N LYS A 364 18.90 0.10 -20.92
CA LYS A 364 19.20 -1.17 -21.60
C LYS A 364 19.03 -2.33 -20.63
N SER A 365 18.73 -3.52 -21.16
CA SER A 365 18.71 -4.73 -20.33
C SER A 365 20.14 -5.15 -19.90
N PRO A 366 20.29 -5.89 -18.78
CA PRO A 366 21.59 -6.41 -18.36
C PRO A 366 22.28 -7.29 -19.43
N ILE A 367 21.51 -8.02 -20.24
CA ILE A 367 22.02 -8.83 -21.35
C ILE A 367 22.60 -7.94 -22.45
N GLU A 368 21.86 -6.94 -22.87
CA GLU A 368 22.31 -5.97 -23.88
C GLU A 368 23.54 -5.20 -23.41
N PHE A 369 23.57 -4.83 -22.13
CA PHE A 369 24.71 -4.17 -21.51
C PHE A 369 25.97 -5.05 -21.56
N ARG A 370 25.87 -6.33 -21.18
CA ARG A 370 26.98 -7.30 -21.27
C ARG A 370 27.46 -7.48 -22.73
N ALA A 371 26.52 -7.63 -23.68
CA ALA A 371 26.83 -7.82 -25.09
C ALA A 371 27.48 -6.58 -25.72
N SER A 372 27.10 -5.37 -25.33
CA SER A 372 27.68 -4.14 -25.83
C SER A 372 29.16 -3.95 -25.38
N ASN A 373 29.47 -4.37 -24.15
CA ASN A 373 30.82 -4.27 -23.61
C ASN A 373 31.77 -5.38 -24.10
N GLY A 374 31.24 -6.59 -24.39
CA GLY A 374 32.01 -7.67 -25.01
C GLY A 374 32.47 -7.37 -26.44
N LYS A 375 31.77 -6.52 -27.18
CA LYS A 375 32.17 -6.08 -28.52
C LYS A 375 33.31 -5.05 -28.51
N ASN A 376 33.43 -4.26 -27.44
CA ASN A 376 34.50 -3.27 -27.34
C ASN A 376 35.86 -3.86 -26.97
N SER A 377 35.89 -5.07 -26.38
CA SER A 377 37.14 -5.76 -26.06
C SER A 377 37.79 -6.50 -27.28
N VAL A 378 36.98 -6.74 -28.33
CA VAL A 378 37.49 -7.45 -29.56
C VAL A 378 37.96 -6.48 -30.64
N SER A 379 37.66 -5.17 -30.54
CA SER A 379 38.05 -4.18 -31.56
C SER A 379 39.38 -3.43 -31.27
N ASN A 380 40.06 -3.78 -30.17
CA ASN A 380 41.35 -3.19 -29.76
C ASN A 380 42.54 -4.19 -29.77
N ASN A 381 42.45 -5.26 -30.58
CA ASN A 381 43.63 -6.11 -30.90
C ASN A 381 43.96 -6.04 -32.38
#